data_8a48acb8c7eb6255b9ff111ded46202c
#
_entry.id   8a48acb8c7eb6255b9ff111ded46202c
#
_cell.length_a   1.000
_cell.length_b   1.000
_cell.length_c   1.000
_cell.angle_alpha   90.00
_cell.angle_beta   90.00
_cell.angle_gamma   90.00
#
_symmetry.space_group_name_H-M   'P 1'
#
loop_
_entity.id
_entity.type
_entity.pdbx_description
1 polymer ?
#
loop_
_entity_poly.entity_id
_entity_poly.type
_entity_poly.pdbx_seq_one_letter_code
_entity_poly.pdbx_strand_id
1 'polypeptide(L)'
;RGVENILFTIKEFKKFKPKLSWNNITIMGHSNGGDMAMLFAAKHPTMAQKIISLDHRRMVMPRCSSPKVYTLRGSDYGADENVIPTVEEQQKYHISVIQLDDIKHGDMDNKGKREQHDTILYYLYKFLK
;
A
#
# COMPACT_ATOMS: atom_id res chain seq x y z
N ARG A 1 16.70 5.67 1.35
CA ARG A 1 17.06 4.81 0.19
C ARG A 1 15.81 4.27 -0.52
N GLY A 2 14.85 3.63 0.17
CA GLY A 2 13.66 3.07 -0.50
C GLY A 2 12.79 4.12 -1.20
N VAL A 3 12.49 5.23 -0.53
CA VAL A 3 11.74 6.37 -1.12
C VAL A 3 12.47 6.98 -2.31
N GLU A 4 13.79 7.15 -2.21
CA GLU A 4 14.63 7.69 -3.28
C GLU A 4 14.62 6.78 -4.51
N ASN A 5 14.61 5.45 -4.30
CA ASN A 5 14.50 4.48 -5.39
C ASN A 5 13.14 4.61 -6.11
N ILE A 6 12.04 4.80 -5.36
CA ILE A 6 10.72 5.05 -5.96
C ILE A 6 10.73 6.33 -6.79
N LEU A 7 11.27 7.42 -6.24
CA LEU A 7 11.40 8.70 -6.96
C LEU A 7 12.23 8.57 -8.23
N PHE A 8 13.37 7.90 -8.14
CA PHE A 8 14.23 7.64 -9.29
C PHE A 8 13.49 6.85 -10.36
N THR A 9 12.82 5.77 -9.97
CA THR A 9 12.04 4.93 -10.88
C THR A 9 10.98 5.74 -11.62
N ILE A 10 10.16 6.53 -10.89
CA ILE A 10 9.14 7.38 -11.51
C ILE A 10 9.77 8.35 -12.51
N LYS A 11 10.87 9.01 -12.14
CA LYS A 11 11.59 9.97 -12.98
C LYS A 11 12.12 9.33 -14.27
N GLU A 12 12.76 8.17 -14.15
CA GLU A 12 13.32 7.48 -15.30
C GLU A 12 12.22 6.92 -16.23
N PHE A 13 11.18 6.31 -15.67
CA PHE A 13 10.05 5.82 -16.48
C PHE A 13 9.32 6.92 -17.25
N LYS A 14 9.20 8.13 -16.68
CA LYS A 14 8.65 9.28 -17.40
C LYS A 14 9.42 9.59 -18.68
N LYS A 15 10.72 9.42 -18.70
CA LYS A 15 11.56 9.61 -19.91
C LYS A 15 11.26 8.55 -20.97
N PHE A 16 11.11 7.28 -20.56
CA PHE A 16 10.86 6.16 -21.47
C PHE A 16 9.42 6.06 -21.95
N LYS A 17 8.46 6.47 -21.12
CA LYS A 17 7.02 6.34 -21.38
C LYS A 17 6.30 7.66 -21.11
N PRO A 18 6.63 8.75 -21.82
CA PRO A 18 6.08 10.08 -21.54
C PRO A 18 4.57 10.19 -21.77
N LYS A 19 3.99 9.28 -22.56
CA LYS A 19 2.55 9.27 -22.90
C LYS A 19 1.67 8.57 -21.85
N LEU A 20 2.26 7.96 -20.82
CA LEU A 20 1.47 7.37 -19.71
C LEU A 20 0.84 8.47 -18.85
N SER A 21 -0.28 8.11 -18.20
CA SER A 21 -0.97 9.01 -17.27
C SER A 21 -0.21 9.12 -15.95
N TRP A 22 0.78 9.99 -15.90
CA TRP A 22 1.64 10.20 -14.73
C TRP A 22 0.94 10.88 -13.55
N ASN A 23 -0.28 11.35 -13.75
CA ASN A 23 -1.13 11.90 -12.68
C ASN A 23 -1.95 10.80 -11.97
N ASN A 24 -1.86 9.55 -12.44
CA ASN A 24 -2.62 8.41 -11.90
C ASN A 24 -1.69 7.26 -11.49
N ILE A 25 -0.69 7.57 -10.68
CA ILE A 25 0.25 6.56 -10.16
C ILE A 25 -0.36 5.85 -8.95
N THR A 26 -0.31 4.54 -8.97
CA THR A 26 -0.53 3.68 -7.80
C THR A 26 0.80 3.07 -7.38
N ILE A 27 1.14 3.17 -6.10
CA ILE A 27 2.31 2.51 -5.51
C ILE A 27 1.82 1.39 -4.61
N MET A 28 2.33 0.20 -4.84
CA MET A 28 2.00 -0.99 -4.05
C MET A 28 3.26 -1.67 -3.56
N GLY A 29 3.23 -2.18 -2.33
CA GLY A 29 4.34 -2.93 -1.78
C GLY A 29 3.91 -3.92 -0.69
N HIS A 30 4.65 -5.02 -0.60
CA HIS A 30 4.52 -6.02 0.45
C HIS A 30 5.60 -5.84 1.49
N SER A 31 5.29 -6.06 2.76
CA SER A 31 6.26 -6.04 3.86
C SER A 31 7.04 -4.72 3.91
N ASN A 32 8.37 -4.77 3.86
CA ASN A 32 9.22 -3.58 3.78
C ASN A 32 8.91 -2.68 2.56
N GLY A 33 8.49 -3.27 1.44
CA GLY A 33 8.01 -2.49 0.28
C GLY A 33 6.75 -1.70 0.60
N GLY A 34 5.85 -2.25 1.42
CA GLY A 34 4.68 -1.54 1.95
C GLY A 34 5.07 -0.41 2.90
N ASP A 35 6.05 -0.64 3.79
CA ASP A 35 6.61 0.42 4.65
C ASP A 35 7.17 1.58 3.81
N MET A 36 7.90 1.27 2.74
CA MET A 36 8.44 2.29 1.84
C MET A 36 7.35 3.04 1.06
N ALA A 37 6.28 2.35 0.66
CA ALA A 37 5.13 2.98 0.02
C ALA A 37 4.42 3.98 0.96
N MET A 38 4.22 3.62 2.23
CA MET A 38 3.65 4.51 3.24
C MET A 38 4.55 5.71 3.52
N LEU A 39 5.85 5.49 3.68
CA LEU A 39 6.81 6.57 3.87
C LEU A 39 6.89 7.50 2.65
N PHE A 40 6.78 6.94 1.44
CA PHE A 40 6.72 7.73 0.21
C PHE A 40 5.48 8.63 0.21
N ALA A 41 4.31 8.09 0.54
CA ALA A 41 3.08 8.86 0.61
C ALA A 41 3.15 10.02 1.62
N ALA A 42 3.77 9.78 2.78
CA ALA A 42 3.96 10.82 3.80
C ALA A 42 4.88 11.96 3.32
N LYS A 43 5.95 11.62 2.58
CA LYS A 43 6.93 12.60 2.08
C LYS A 43 6.54 13.28 0.77
N HIS A 44 5.77 12.60 -0.07
CA HIS A 44 5.41 13.03 -1.42
C HIS A 44 3.91 12.81 -1.69
N PRO A 45 3.00 13.45 -0.92
CA PRO A 45 1.57 13.14 -0.94
C PRO A 45 0.87 13.46 -2.28
N THR A 46 1.48 14.26 -3.13
CA THR A 46 0.91 14.64 -4.43
C THR A 46 1.43 13.82 -5.61
N MET A 47 2.39 12.92 -5.38
CA MET A 47 3.04 12.17 -6.46
C MET A 47 2.36 10.85 -6.82
N ALA A 48 1.47 10.36 -5.98
CA ALA A 48 0.70 9.16 -6.24
C ALA A 48 -0.78 9.40 -5.91
N GLN A 49 -1.67 8.73 -6.61
CA GLN A 49 -3.11 8.78 -6.36
C GLN A 49 -3.56 7.75 -5.33
N LYS A 50 -2.93 6.59 -5.36
CA LYS A 50 -3.24 5.47 -4.46
C LYS A 50 -1.97 4.84 -3.92
N ILE A 51 -2.03 4.47 -2.66
CA ILE A 51 -1.00 3.70 -1.97
C ILE A 51 -1.64 2.44 -1.43
N ILE A 52 -1.07 1.29 -1.77
CA ILE A 52 -1.58 -0.02 -1.34
C ILE A 52 -0.45 -0.75 -0.63
N SER A 53 -0.70 -1.22 0.56
CA SER A 53 0.24 -2.05 1.29
C SER A 53 -0.31 -3.45 1.56
N LEU A 54 0.55 -4.43 1.39
CA LEU A 54 0.33 -5.79 1.83
C LEU A 54 1.17 -6.00 3.09
N ASP A 55 0.51 -5.90 4.23
CA ASP A 55 1.01 -6.19 5.57
C ASP A 55 2.32 -5.50 5.98
N HIS A 56 2.43 -4.18 5.73
CA HIS A 56 3.50 -3.37 6.32
C HIS A 56 3.31 -3.25 7.84
N ARG A 57 4.39 -3.01 8.59
CA ARG A 57 4.32 -3.10 10.06
C ARG A 57 4.94 -1.94 10.81
N ARG A 58 5.80 -1.13 10.19
CA ARG A 58 6.66 -0.15 10.88
C ARG A 58 6.35 1.29 10.54
N MET A 59 6.10 1.59 9.27
CA MET A 59 5.85 2.96 8.83
C MET A 59 4.40 3.35 9.05
N VAL A 60 4.19 4.47 9.71
CA VAL A 60 2.85 4.99 10.00
C VAL A 60 2.08 5.23 8.70
N MET A 61 0.85 4.71 8.62
CA MET A 61 -0.06 5.04 7.53
C MET A 61 -0.39 6.53 7.55
N PRO A 62 -0.29 7.24 6.44
CA PRO A 62 -0.67 8.66 6.38
C PRO A 62 -2.14 8.87 6.75
N ARG A 63 -2.41 9.79 7.68
CA ARG A 63 -3.77 10.21 8.06
C ARG A 63 -4.23 11.32 7.14
N CYS A 64 -4.59 10.96 5.90
CA CYS A 64 -4.97 11.93 4.86
C CYS A 64 -6.00 11.32 3.91
N SER A 65 -6.79 12.17 3.26
CA SER A 65 -7.77 11.76 2.27
C SER A 65 -7.19 11.65 0.84
N SER A 66 -5.97 12.18 0.65
CA SER A 66 -5.21 12.09 -0.60
C SER A 66 -3.71 12.03 -0.29
N PRO A 67 -2.97 11.07 -0.85
CA PRO A 67 -3.44 9.96 -1.70
C PRO A 67 -4.43 9.04 -0.97
N LYS A 68 -5.19 8.25 -1.71
CA LYS A 68 -6.02 7.19 -1.10
C LYS A 68 -5.12 6.07 -0.59
N VAL A 69 -5.33 5.65 0.65
CA VAL A 69 -4.46 4.68 1.33
C VAL A 69 -5.23 3.42 1.69
N TYR A 70 -4.68 2.28 1.34
CA TYR A 70 -5.27 0.96 1.55
C TYR A 70 -4.24 0.01 2.14
N THR A 71 -4.67 -0.90 3.01
CA THR A 71 -3.82 -2.00 3.49
C THR A 71 -4.60 -3.30 3.65
N LEU A 72 -4.00 -4.40 3.24
CA LEU A 72 -4.40 -5.75 3.62
C LEU A 72 -3.52 -6.20 4.77
N ARG A 73 -4.12 -6.74 5.84
CA ARG A 73 -3.41 -7.17 7.04
C ARG A 73 -3.34 -8.69 7.12
N GLY A 74 -2.16 -9.22 7.35
CA GLY A 74 -1.97 -10.66 7.60
C GLY A 74 -2.54 -11.10 8.95
N SER A 75 -2.88 -12.39 9.05
CA SER A 75 -3.52 -13.00 10.23
C SER A 75 -2.56 -13.37 11.36
N ASP A 76 -1.24 -13.32 11.12
CA ASP A 76 -0.24 -13.86 12.05
C ASP A 76 0.35 -12.82 13.01
N TYR A 77 0.64 -11.59 12.56
CA TYR A 77 1.25 -10.55 13.38
C TYR A 77 0.59 -9.19 13.19
N GLY A 78 0.50 -8.42 14.28
CA GLY A 78 0.09 -7.02 14.25
C GLY A 78 1.18 -6.09 13.69
N ALA A 79 0.78 -4.88 13.36
CA ALA A 79 1.72 -3.78 13.12
C ALA A 79 2.21 -3.20 14.45
N ASP A 80 3.31 -2.43 14.40
CA ASP A 80 3.80 -1.69 15.55
C ASP A 80 2.74 -0.65 16.00
N GLU A 81 2.88 -0.17 17.22
CA GLU A 81 1.96 0.81 17.80
C GLU A 81 1.82 2.05 16.89
N ASN A 82 0.62 2.57 16.79
CA ASN A 82 0.26 3.75 15.97
C ASN A 82 0.49 3.65 14.46
N VAL A 83 0.93 2.51 13.93
CA VAL A 83 1.09 2.32 12.49
C VAL A 83 -0.26 2.33 11.78
N ILE A 84 -1.22 1.59 12.30
CA ILE A 84 -2.58 1.49 11.73
C ILE A 84 -3.47 2.58 12.32
N PRO A 85 -4.24 3.30 11.49
CA PRO A 85 -5.17 4.32 11.97
C PRO A 85 -6.30 3.72 12.82
N THR A 86 -6.82 4.50 13.76
CA THR A 86 -8.04 4.15 14.51
C THR A 86 -9.26 4.06 13.57
N VAL A 87 -10.35 3.46 14.04
CA VAL A 87 -11.59 3.36 13.25
C VAL A 87 -12.11 4.75 12.86
N GLU A 88 -12.04 5.71 13.78
CA GLU A 88 -12.44 7.10 13.56
C GLU A 88 -11.57 7.78 12.50
N GLU A 89 -10.26 7.55 12.54
CA GLU A 89 -9.32 8.06 11.54
C GLU A 89 -9.56 7.41 10.16
N GLN A 90 -9.83 6.10 10.11
CA GLN A 90 -10.18 5.41 8.87
C GLN A 90 -11.42 6.02 8.23
N GLN A 91 -12.46 6.26 9.01
CA GLN A 91 -13.69 6.91 8.53
C GLN A 91 -13.44 8.35 8.07
N LYS A 92 -12.74 9.14 8.90
CA LYS A 92 -12.44 10.55 8.62
C LYS A 92 -11.65 10.74 7.33
N TYR A 93 -10.67 9.89 7.07
CA TYR A 93 -9.75 10.04 5.94
C TYR A 93 -10.03 9.06 4.79
N HIS A 94 -11.11 8.25 4.90
CA HIS A 94 -11.46 7.22 3.91
C HIS A 94 -10.32 6.21 3.64
N ILE A 95 -9.62 5.82 4.71
CA ILE A 95 -8.58 4.81 4.68
C ILE A 95 -9.21 3.42 4.82
N SER A 96 -8.81 2.47 3.99
CA SER A 96 -9.28 1.09 4.09
C SER A 96 -8.23 0.19 4.72
N VAL A 97 -8.59 -0.41 5.85
CA VAL A 97 -7.80 -1.43 6.54
C VAL A 97 -8.60 -2.72 6.53
N ILE A 98 -8.12 -3.73 5.82
CA ILE A 98 -8.80 -5.02 5.67
C ILE A 98 -7.96 -6.08 6.39
N GLN A 99 -8.51 -6.65 7.45
CA GLN A 99 -7.94 -7.80 8.11
C GLN A 99 -8.29 -9.06 7.30
N LEU A 100 -7.28 -9.83 6.93
CA LEU A 100 -7.46 -11.11 6.24
C LEU A 100 -7.43 -12.24 7.27
N ASP A 101 -8.41 -13.14 7.16
CA ASP A 101 -8.42 -14.38 7.92
C ASP A 101 -7.64 -15.45 7.14
N ASP A 102 -6.91 -16.31 7.84
CA ASP A 102 -6.15 -17.43 7.26
C ASP A 102 -5.11 -17.09 6.17
N ILE A 103 -4.74 -15.83 6.05
CA ILE A 103 -3.67 -15.38 5.15
C ILE A 103 -2.58 -14.72 5.99
N LYS A 104 -1.46 -15.40 6.15
CA LYS A 104 -0.31 -14.91 6.90
C LYS A 104 0.53 -13.95 6.07
N HIS A 105 1.42 -13.25 6.72
CA HIS A 105 2.38 -12.36 6.07
C HIS A 105 3.14 -13.03 4.90
N GLY A 106 3.66 -14.23 5.12
CA GLY A 106 4.39 -14.99 4.10
C GLY A 106 3.52 -15.58 2.99
N ASP A 107 2.20 -15.67 3.19
CA ASP A 107 1.27 -16.18 2.16
C ASP A 107 0.93 -15.11 1.11
N MET A 108 1.30 -13.85 1.37
CA MET A 108 1.07 -12.74 0.44
C MET A 108 2.11 -12.67 -0.69
N ASP A 109 3.11 -13.55 -0.66
CA ASP A 109 4.10 -13.75 -1.72
C ASP A 109 3.78 -15.00 -2.55
N ASN A 110 4.74 -15.51 -3.31
CA ASN A 110 4.60 -16.69 -4.17
C ASN A 110 4.35 -18.01 -3.41
N LYS A 111 4.40 -18.01 -2.08
CA LYS A 111 4.21 -19.21 -1.24
C LYS A 111 2.75 -19.42 -0.84
N GLY A 112 1.91 -18.40 -0.99
CA GLY A 112 0.48 -18.50 -0.69
C GLY A 112 -0.23 -19.51 -1.59
N LYS A 113 -1.34 -20.06 -1.09
CA LYS A 113 -2.23 -20.94 -1.87
C LYS A 113 -3.03 -20.10 -2.87
N ARG A 114 -3.56 -20.76 -3.91
CA ARG A 114 -4.36 -20.10 -4.94
C ARG A 114 -5.55 -19.34 -4.37
N GLU A 115 -6.30 -19.94 -3.46
CA GLU A 115 -7.47 -19.31 -2.83
C GLU A 115 -7.10 -18.07 -2.03
N GLN A 116 -5.91 -18.07 -1.39
CA GLN A 116 -5.38 -16.91 -0.67
C GLN A 116 -5.02 -15.79 -1.66
N HIS A 117 -4.39 -16.12 -2.77
CA HIS A 117 -4.09 -15.16 -3.83
C HIS A 117 -5.37 -14.60 -4.47
N ASP A 118 -6.37 -15.43 -4.72
CA ASP A 118 -7.66 -14.98 -5.28
C ASP A 118 -8.36 -13.99 -4.33
N THR A 119 -8.28 -14.22 -3.02
CA THR A 119 -8.80 -13.28 -2.01
C THR A 119 -8.05 -11.95 -2.04
N ILE A 120 -6.71 -11.98 -2.08
CA ILE A 120 -5.88 -10.76 -2.19
C ILE A 120 -6.23 -10.00 -3.47
N LEU A 121 -6.30 -10.68 -4.62
CA LEU A 121 -6.64 -10.08 -5.90
C LEU A 121 -8.03 -9.43 -5.89
N TYR A 122 -9.02 -10.06 -5.25
CA TYR A 122 -10.36 -9.48 -5.09
C TYR A 122 -10.31 -8.09 -4.43
N TYR A 123 -9.56 -7.94 -3.33
CA TYR A 123 -9.41 -6.64 -2.67
C TYR A 123 -8.58 -5.66 -3.49
N LEU A 124 -7.50 -6.12 -4.13
CA LEU A 124 -6.70 -5.26 -5.01
C LEU A 124 -7.53 -4.69 -6.16
N TYR A 125 -8.39 -5.49 -6.80
CA TYR A 125 -9.30 -4.98 -7.82
C TYR A 125 -10.27 -3.92 -7.27
N LYS A 126 -10.77 -4.08 -6.05
CA LYS A 126 -11.59 -3.05 -5.41
C LYS A 126 -10.83 -1.74 -5.18
N PHE A 127 -9.59 -1.83 -4.73
CA PHE A 127 -8.76 -0.65 -4.47
C PHE A 127 -8.35 0.07 -5.76
N LEU A 128 -8.14 -0.66 -6.83
CA LEU A 128 -7.71 -0.11 -8.12
C LEU A 128 -8.85 0.56 -8.90
N LYS A 129 -10.08 0.18 -8.64
CA LYS A 129 -11.25 0.87 -9.21
C LYS A 129 -11.38 2.28 -8.63
#